data_7093296e5254442efc0ec1ba445aa2dc
#
_entry.id   7093296e5254442efc0ec1ba445aa2dc
#
_cell.length_a   1.000
_cell.length_b   1.000
_cell.length_c   1.000
_cell.angle_alpha   90.00
_cell.angle_beta   90.00
_cell.angle_gamma   90.00
#
_symmetry.space_group_name_H-M   'P 1'
#
loop_
_entity.id
_entity.type
_entity.pdbx_description
1 polymer ?
#
loop_
_entity_poly.entity_id
_entity_poly.type
_entity_poly.pdbx_seq_one_letter_code
_entity_poly.pdbx_strand_id
1 'polypeptide(L)'
;QRQMCIRDRGLVDKAIGQFRVNANLDLNFRLWKDTVNFYARGYVSNTLPSFYMRHYHSNHYNWDNDNMDKEFRTRVEGELNISRWGTNLRAGVENIKNYTYFNQSALPEQNGGNIQVLSATLKQDFRLGIFHLDNEVTWQKTSNETVLPLPQLSLYHNFYILAKLAKKVLTVQLGADVRYFTKYNAPAYAPGVQQFHLQPTDDLVEIGGYPIVNVYANLHLKRTRIFAMIYHVNAGMGSANSFLVPHYPINPRLFKIGVSWNFYD
;
A
#
# COMPACT_ATOMS: atom_id res chain seq x y z
N GLN A 1 14.89 1.75 26.25
CA GLN A 1 14.15 3.01 26.39
C GLN A 1 12.70 2.74 26.01
N ARG A 2 11.75 3.14 26.85
CA ARG A 2 10.30 3.00 26.59
C ARG A 2 9.73 4.37 26.36
N GLN A 3 9.04 4.58 25.26
CA GLN A 3 8.34 5.82 24.99
C GLN A 3 6.89 5.52 24.63
N MET A 4 5.95 6.12 25.34
CA MET A 4 4.53 6.04 25.07
C MET A 4 4.00 7.42 24.77
N CYS A 5 3.36 7.60 23.62
CA CYS A 5 2.69 8.84 23.23
C CYS A 5 1.20 8.58 23.02
N ILE A 6 0.36 9.39 23.67
CA ILE A 6 -1.09 9.42 23.44
C ILE A 6 -1.42 10.78 22.83
N ARG A 7 -2.13 10.79 21.73
CA ARG A 7 -2.62 12.00 21.08
C ARG A 7 -4.13 11.89 20.86
N ASP A 8 -4.85 12.86 21.38
CA ASP A 8 -6.30 12.98 21.21
C ASP A 8 -6.68 14.30 20.50
N ARG A 9 -7.81 14.28 19.82
CA ARG A 9 -8.47 15.48 19.26
C ARG A 9 -9.97 15.33 19.45
N GLY A 10 -10.57 16.29 20.12
CA GLY A 10 -12.02 16.45 20.22
C GLY A 10 -12.49 17.62 19.38
N LEU A 11 -13.65 17.53 18.75
CA LEU A 11 -14.28 18.58 17.95
C LEU A 11 -15.65 18.94 18.55
N VAL A 12 -16.00 20.23 18.46
CA VAL A 12 -17.23 20.83 18.99
C VAL A 12 -18.15 21.21 17.83
N ASP A 13 -19.47 21.28 18.03
CA ASP A 13 -20.55 21.62 17.09
C ASP A 13 -21.15 20.39 16.34
N LYS A 14 -21.63 20.45 15.10
CA LYS A 14 -22.16 19.31 14.32
C LYS A 14 -21.22 18.10 14.33
N ALA A 15 -19.98 18.33 14.73
CA ALA A 15 -18.95 17.35 15.00
C ALA A 15 -19.01 16.73 16.42
N ILE A 16 -20.01 17.01 17.23
CA ILE A 16 -20.14 16.48 18.59
C ILE A 16 -20.08 14.94 18.57
N GLY A 17 -19.22 14.38 19.44
CA GLY A 17 -18.95 12.95 19.50
C GLY A 17 -17.97 12.42 18.46
N GLN A 18 -17.34 13.27 17.65
CA GLN A 18 -16.17 12.90 16.88
C GLN A 18 -14.92 12.93 17.76
N PHE A 19 -14.14 11.87 17.67
CA PHE A 19 -12.86 11.80 18.37
C PHE A 19 -11.87 10.92 17.60
N ARG A 20 -10.59 11.13 17.87
CA ARG A 20 -9.51 10.22 17.47
C ARG A 20 -8.48 10.16 18.58
N VAL A 21 -8.24 8.95 19.07
CA VAL A 21 -7.21 8.63 20.06
C VAL A 21 -6.18 7.73 19.41
N ASN A 22 -4.90 8.06 19.54
CA ASN A 22 -3.80 7.26 19.06
C ASN A 22 -2.88 6.92 20.23
N ALA A 23 -2.46 5.68 20.31
CA ALA A 23 -1.48 5.20 21.28
C ALA A 23 -0.31 4.55 20.53
N ASN A 24 0.90 4.88 20.91
CA ASN A 24 2.12 4.29 20.36
C ASN A 24 3.00 3.83 21.51
N LEU A 25 3.56 2.65 21.39
CA LEU A 25 4.52 2.05 22.30
C LEU A 25 5.77 1.68 21.50
N ASP A 26 6.92 2.16 21.93
CA ASP A 26 8.23 1.84 21.35
C ASP A 26 9.07 1.15 22.41
N LEU A 27 9.49 -0.07 22.12
CA LEU A 27 10.31 -0.91 22.98
C LEU A 27 11.57 -1.32 22.23
N ASN A 28 12.73 -0.95 22.79
CA ASN A 28 14.01 -1.37 22.31
C ASN A 28 14.64 -2.33 23.32
N PHE A 29 14.92 -3.53 22.92
CA PHE A 29 15.54 -4.54 23.78
C PHE A 29 16.59 -5.36 23.02
N ARG A 30 17.46 -6.02 23.75
CA ARG A 30 18.43 -6.95 23.19
C ARG A 30 17.89 -8.37 23.28
N LEU A 31 17.84 -9.02 22.14
CA LEU A 31 17.57 -10.46 22.06
C LEU A 31 18.88 -11.14 21.63
N TRP A 32 19.49 -11.91 22.54
CA TRP A 32 20.86 -12.44 22.41
C TRP A 32 21.89 -11.32 22.18
N LYS A 33 22.43 -11.21 20.95
CA LYS A 33 23.42 -10.18 20.58
C LYS A 33 22.85 -9.09 19.69
N ASP A 34 21.56 -9.17 19.37
CA ASP A 34 20.90 -8.28 18.39
C ASP A 34 19.97 -7.29 19.08
N THR A 35 19.91 -6.09 18.54
CA THR A 35 18.94 -5.10 18.96
C THR A 35 17.64 -5.34 18.21
N VAL A 36 16.56 -5.51 18.95
CA VAL A 36 15.21 -5.70 18.43
C VAL A 36 14.38 -4.48 18.81
N ASN A 37 13.72 -3.90 17.83
CA ASN A 37 12.79 -2.80 18.01
C ASN A 37 11.37 -3.36 17.83
N PHE A 38 10.53 -3.18 18.83
CA PHE A 38 9.12 -3.52 18.78
C PHE A 38 8.29 -2.25 18.90
N TYR A 39 7.44 -2.03 17.90
CA TYR A 39 6.47 -0.95 17.88
C TYR A 39 5.06 -1.52 17.99
N ALA A 40 4.27 -1.04 18.94
CA ALA A 40 2.84 -1.27 18.95
C ALA A 40 2.13 0.05 18.72
N ARG A 41 1.17 0.03 17.82
CA ARG A 41 0.33 1.19 17.49
C ARG A 41 -1.12 0.81 17.63
N GLY A 42 -1.88 1.70 18.22
CA GLY A 42 -3.32 1.57 18.27
C GLY A 42 -3.99 2.89 17.99
N TYR A 43 -5.11 2.86 17.31
CA TYR A 43 -5.99 4.01 17.24
C TYR A 43 -7.47 3.60 17.36
N VAL A 44 -8.23 4.50 17.93
CA VAL A 44 -9.68 4.46 17.92
C VAL A 44 -10.17 5.81 17.40
N SER A 45 -11.06 5.79 16.44
CA SER A 45 -11.66 7.01 15.90
C SER A 45 -13.16 6.81 15.66
N ASN A 46 -13.90 7.88 15.89
CA ASN A 46 -15.32 8.00 15.57
C ASN A 46 -15.50 9.31 14.81
N THR A 47 -15.67 9.25 13.50
CA THR A 47 -15.67 10.44 12.64
C THR A 47 -16.76 10.36 11.59
N LEU A 48 -17.37 11.48 11.27
CA LEU A 48 -18.26 11.55 10.11
C LEU A 48 -17.48 11.24 8.83
N PRO A 49 -18.11 10.60 7.85
CA PRO A 49 -17.56 10.50 6.51
C PRO A 49 -17.14 11.86 5.97
N SER A 50 -16.22 11.88 5.03
CA SER A 50 -15.74 13.14 4.44
C SER A 50 -16.88 13.96 3.85
N PHE A 51 -16.70 15.29 3.76
CA PHE A 51 -17.71 16.16 3.14
C PHE A 51 -18.07 15.68 1.74
N TYR A 52 -17.10 15.25 0.97
CA TYR A 52 -17.30 14.73 -0.38
C TYR A 52 -18.23 13.50 -0.42
N MET A 53 -18.12 12.60 0.53
CA MET A 53 -19.03 11.44 0.64
C MET A 53 -20.46 11.83 1.03
N ARG A 54 -20.62 12.98 1.70
CA ARG A 54 -21.92 13.44 2.17
C ARG A 54 -22.60 14.38 1.18
N HIS A 55 -21.84 15.26 0.54
CA HIS A 55 -22.38 16.29 -0.34
C HIS A 55 -21.54 16.43 -1.60
N TYR A 56 -22.18 16.32 -2.75
CA TYR A 56 -21.55 16.57 -4.04
C TYR A 56 -22.60 16.90 -5.10
N HIS A 57 -22.35 17.93 -5.89
CA HIS A 57 -23.20 18.37 -6.97
C HIS A 57 -22.37 18.60 -8.24
N SER A 58 -22.72 17.89 -9.30
CA SER A 58 -22.18 18.07 -10.64
C SER A 58 -23.25 17.83 -11.69
N ASN A 59 -22.92 17.98 -12.96
CA ASN A 59 -23.86 17.75 -14.05
C ASN A 59 -24.35 16.29 -14.16
N HIS A 60 -23.56 15.31 -13.67
CA HIS A 60 -23.85 13.89 -13.84
C HIS A 60 -24.04 13.15 -12.53
N TYR A 61 -23.53 13.68 -11.43
CA TYR A 61 -23.58 13.06 -10.12
C TYR A 61 -24.06 14.07 -9.09
N ASN A 62 -25.02 13.64 -8.31
CA ASN A 62 -25.59 14.46 -7.25
C ASN A 62 -25.96 13.59 -6.07
N TRP A 63 -25.47 13.94 -4.88
CA TRP A 63 -25.89 13.29 -3.63
C TRP A 63 -25.82 14.24 -2.45
N ASP A 64 -26.73 14.00 -1.52
CA ASP A 64 -26.88 14.74 -0.27
C ASP A 64 -27.20 13.75 0.86
N ASN A 65 -26.18 13.31 1.58
CA ASN A 65 -26.22 12.23 2.56
C ASN A 65 -25.96 12.74 4.00
N ASP A 66 -26.79 13.69 4.44
CA ASP A 66 -26.67 14.28 5.79
C ASP A 66 -26.94 13.30 6.94
N ASN A 67 -27.61 12.19 6.65
CA ASN A 67 -28.01 11.15 7.61
C ASN A 67 -27.00 10.01 7.77
N MET A 68 -25.81 10.11 7.15
CA MET A 68 -24.78 9.11 7.34
C MET A 68 -24.28 9.09 8.78
N ASP A 69 -24.19 7.89 9.31
CA ASP A 69 -23.62 7.63 10.65
C ASP A 69 -22.11 7.89 10.69
N LYS A 70 -21.60 8.11 11.90
CA LYS A 70 -20.15 8.18 12.10
C LYS A 70 -19.52 6.82 11.85
N GLU A 71 -18.41 6.84 11.14
CA GLU A 71 -17.56 5.69 10.93
C GLU A 71 -16.70 5.47 12.18
N PHE A 72 -16.89 4.32 12.83
CA PHE A 72 -16.11 3.93 13.99
C PHE A 72 -15.03 2.94 13.58
N ARG A 73 -13.77 3.33 13.78
CA ARG A 73 -12.60 2.51 13.46
C ARG A 73 -11.76 2.23 14.69
N THR A 74 -11.35 0.99 14.84
CA THR A 74 -10.35 0.57 15.81
C THR A 74 -9.30 -0.24 15.10
N ARG A 75 -8.02 0.14 15.25
CA ARG A 75 -6.88 -0.61 14.71
C ARG A 75 -5.83 -0.83 15.79
N VAL A 76 -5.31 -2.05 15.81
CA VAL A 76 -4.13 -2.41 16.59
C VAL A 76 -3.13 -3.06 15.65
N GLU A 77 -1.88 -2.61 15.71
CA GLU A 77 -0.80 -3.07 14.86
C GLU A 77 0.47 -3.25 15.70
N GLY A 78 1.16 -4.36 15.50
CA GLY A 78 2.49 -4.62 16.03
C GLY A 78 3.52 -4.71 14.91
N GLU A 79 4.70 -4.17 15.12
CA GLU A 79 5.82 -4.21 14.19
C GLU A 79 7.09 -4.63 14.95
N LEU A 80 7.76 -5.67 14.45
CA LEU A 80 9.02 -6.18 14.96
C LEU A 80 10.11 -5.93 13.92
N ASN A 81 11.16 -5.21 14.31
CA ASN A 81 12.29 -4.92 13.44
C ASN A 81 13.59 -5.51 14.03
N ILE A 82 14.25 -6.37 13.26
CA ILE A 82 15.56 -6.97 13.59
C ILE A 82 16.56 -6.53 12.51
N SER A 83 17.15 -5.37 12.72
CA SER A 83 17.99 -4.68 11.72
C SER A 83 19.15 -5.52 11.22
N ARG A 84 19.81 -6.31 12.10
CA ARG A 84 20.91 -7.17 11.71
C ARG A 84 20.52 -8.27 10.74
N TRP A 85 19.29 -8.78 10.84
CA TRP A 85 18.77 -9.83 9.95
C TRP A 85 18.10 -9.26 8.71
N GLY A 86 17.95 -7.93 8.65
CA GLY A 86 17.20 -7.28 7.58
C GLY A 86 15.71 -7.67 7.61
N THR A 87 15.17 -8.01 8.80
CA THR A 87 13.80 -8.52 8.96
C THR A 87 12.91 -7.45 9.59
N ASN A 88 11.77 -7.20 8.97
CA ASN A 88 10.70 -6.40 9.53
C ASN A 88 9.38 -7.17 9.37
N LEU A 89 8.74 -7.49 10.48
CA LEU A 89 7.44 -8.16 10.53
C LEU A 89 6.40 -7.22 11.11
N ARG A 90 5.33 -6.98 10.38
CA ARG A 90 4.20 -6.18 10.81
C ARG A 90 2.93 -7.00 10.74
N ALA A 91 2.11 -6.95 11.78
CA ALA A 91 0.79 -7.58 11.78
C ALA A 91 -0.22 -6.67 12.47
N GLY A 92 -1.44 -6.63 11.96
CA GLY A 92 -2.48 -5.77 12.50
C GLY A 92 -3.88 -6.27 12.21
N VAL A 93 -4.80 -5.79 13.04
CA VAL A 93 -6.23 -5.98 12.89
C VAL A 93 -6.93 -4.63 12.95
N GLU A 94 -7.87 -4.42 12.05
CA GLU A 94 -8.72 -3.24 12.00
C GLU A 94 -10.19 -3.66 11.96
N ASN A 95 -11.01 -3.02 12.80
CA ASN A 95 -12.46 -3.14 12.79
C ASN A 95 -13.05 -1.81 12.36
N ILE A 96 -13.96 -1.85 11.40
CA ILE A 96 -14.61 -0.68 10.83
C ILE A 96 -16.12 -0.89 10.88
N LYS A 97 -16.82 -0.09 11.66
CA LYS A 97 -18.28 -0.02 11.68
C LYS A 97 -18.74 1.18 10.87
N ASN A 98 -19.83 1.03 10.14
CA ASN A 98 -20.40 2.05 9.26
C ASN A 98 -19.40 2.49 8.17
N TYR A 99 -18.69 1.53 7.58
CA TYR A 99 -17.73 1.79 6.50
C TYR A 99 -18.42 2.46 5.32
N THR A 100 -17.88 3.60 4.87
CA THR A 100 -18.40 4.36 3.75
C THR A 100 -17.60 4.07 2.48
N TYR A 101 -18.29 3.74 1.40
CA TYR A 101 -17.71 3.33 0.13
C TYR A 101 -18.56 3.83 -1.05
N PHE A 102 -18.04 3.74 -2.26
CA PHE A 102 -18.80 3.97 -3.48
C PHE A 102 -19.37 2.65 -4.00
N ASN A 103 -20.68 2.57 -4.12
CA ASN A 103 -21.39 1.39 -4.60
C ASN A 103 -21.21 1.17 -6.12
N GLN A 104 -21.90 0.19 -6.67
CA GLN A 104 -21.83 -0.19 -8.09
C GLN A 104 -22.23 0.95 -9.06
N SER A 105 -23.05 1.90 -8.62
CA SER A 105 -23.44 3.08 -9.38
C SER A 105 -22.51 4.28 -9.20
N ALA A 106 -21.34 4.10 -8.54
CA ALA A 106 -20.42 5.15 -8.14
C ALA A 106 -21.08 6.22 -7.25
N LEU A 107 -22.05 5.84 -6.43
CA LEU A 107 -22.69 6.68 -5.41
C LEU A 107 -22.19 6.27 -4.01
N PRO A 108 -22.03 7.22 -3.09
CA PRO A 108 -21.65 6.91 -1.72
C PRO A 108 -22.73 6.08 -1.01
N GLU A 109 -22.27 5.03 -0.36
CA GLU A 109 -23.10 4.13 0.43
C GLU A 109 -22.39 3.78 1.73
N GLN A 110 -23.12 3.40 2.77
CA GLN A 110 -22.57 3.05 4.06
C GLN A 110 -22.97 1.63 4.45
N ASN A 111 -21.97 0.80 4.76
CA ASN A 111 -22.20 -0.54 5.29
C ASN A 111 -22.53 -0.44 6.78
N GLY A 112 -23.76 -0.73 7.18
CA GLY A 112 -24.20 -0.70 8.58
C GLY A 112 -23.61 -1.81 9.47
N GLY A 113 -22.95 -2.81 8.86
CA GLY A 113 -22.26 -3.89 9.56
C GLY A 113 -20.85 -3.53 10.02
N ASN A 114 -20.22 -4.46 10.70
CA ASN A 114 -18.81 -4.39 11.10
C ASN A 114 -17.94 -5.14 10.08
N ILE A 115 -16.91 -4.49 9.59
CA ILE A 115 -15.91 -5.09 8.70
C ILE A 115 -14.61 -5.25 9.49
N GLN A 116 -14.08 -6.47 9.52
CA GLN A 116 -12.77 -6.75 10.08
C GLN A 116 -11.75 -6.97 8.97
N VAL A 117 -10.59 -6.33 9.08
CA VAL A 117 -9.45 -6.51 8.19
C VAL A 117 -8.27 -7.03 9.01
N LEU A 118 -7.74 -8.16 8.59
CA LEU A 118 -6.48 -8.72 9.09
C LEU A 118 -5.38 -8.43 8.06
N SER A 119 -4.20 -8.07 8.53
CA SER A 119 -3.05 -7.85 7.66
C SER A 119 -1.75 -8.30 8.33
N ALA A 120 -0.86 -8.91 7.55
CA ALA A 120 0.48 -9.26 7.96
C ALA A 120 1.45 -8.98 6.82
N THR A 121 2.53 -8.26 7.10
CA THR A 121 3.58 -7.92 6.12
C THR A 121 4.92 -8.36 6.66
N LEU A 122 5.64 -9.14 5.87
CA LEU A 122 7.02 -9.52 6.13
C LEU A 122 7.92 -8.84 5.09
N LYS A 123 8.87 -8.05 5.56
CA LYS A 123 10.01 -7.58 4.76
C LYS A 123 11.25 -8.33 5.17
N GLN A 124 11.97 -8.86 4.21
CA GLN A 124 13.19 -9.61 4.44
C GLN A 124 14.23 -9.28 3.38
N ASP A 125 15.33 -8.70 3.83
CA ASP A 125 16.46 -8.37 2.97
C ASP A 125 17.57 -9.41 3.15
N PHE A 126 18.07 -9.94 2.03
CA PHE A 126 19.24 -10.81 2.00
C PHE A 126 20.39 -10.09 1.30
N ARG A 127 21.57 -10.17 1.91
CA ARG A 127 22.80 -9.53 1.42
C ARG A 127 23.93 -10.54 1.40
N LEU A 128 24.39 -10.94 0.22
CA LEU A 128 25.49 -11.88 0.05
C LEU A 128 26.55 -11.29 -0.90
N GLY A 129 27.52 -10.61 -0.35
CA GLY A 129 28.55 -9.92 -1.14
C GLY A 129 27.95 -8.84 -2.02
N ILE A 130 28.03 -9.03 -3.35
CA ILE A 130 27.45 -8.10 -4.34
C ILE A 130 25.98 -8.41 -4.62
N PHE A 131 25.46 -9.56 -4.21
CA PHE A 131 24.08 -9.99 -4.46
C PHE A 131 23.16 -9.52 -3.33
N HIS A 132 22.05 -8.91 -3.73
CA HIS A 132 21.04 -8.38 -2.84
C HIS A 132 19.66 -8.87 -3.30
N LEU A 133 18.82 -9.22 -2.33
CA LEU A 133 17.44 -9.60 -2.57
C LEU A 133 16.57 -8.95 -1.49
N ASP A 134 15.77 -7.98 -1.89
CA ASP A 134 14.79 -7.33 -1.03
C ASP A 134 13.42 -7.97 -1.29
N ASN A 135 12.75 -8.43 -0.24
CA ASN A 135 11.45 -9.07 -0.33
C ASN A 135 10.44 -8.37 0.55
N GLU A 136 9.24 -8.23 0.03
CA GLU A 136 8.07 -7.82 0.80
C GLU A 136 6.89 -8.73 0.44
N VAL A 137 6.34 -9.37 1.46
CA VAL A 137 5.18 -10.26 1.34
C VAL A 137 4.09 -9.71 2.25
N THR A 138 2.95 -9.36 1.68
CA THR A 138 1.79 -8.91 2.43
C THR A 138 0.65 -9.89 2.24
N TRP A 139 0.16 -10.44 3.34
CA TRP A 139 -1.08 -11.18 3.41
C TRP A 139 -2.15 -10.33 4.09
N GLN A 140 -3.35 -10.36 3.54
CA GLN A 140 -4.49 -9.63 4.11
C GLN A 140 -5.79 -10.36 3.86
N LYS A 141 -6.76 -10.15 4.75
CA LYS A 141 -8.09 -10.73 4.65
C LYS A 141 -9.13 -9.76 5.22
N THR A 142 -10.21 -9.60 4.50
CA THR A 142 -11.39 -8.86 4.96
C THR A 142 -12.51 -9.84 5.33
N SER A 143 -13.35 -9.46 6.29
CA SER A 143 -14.56 -10.23 6.62
C SER A 143 -15.72 -9.99 5.66
N ASN A 144 -15.62 -8.97 4.79
CA ASN A 144 -16.66 -8.64 3.79
C ASN A 144 -16.01 -8.24 2.47
N GLU A 145 -15.79 -9.23 1.61
CA GLU A 145 -15.17 -9.07 0.29
C GLU A 145 -16.10 -8.36 -0.71
N THR A 146 -17.42 -8.33 -0.46
CA THR A 146 -18.37 -7.67 -1.36
C THR A 146 -18.37 -6.15 -1.21
N VAL A 147 -17.97 -5.63 -0.05
CA VAL A 147 -17.91 -4.20 0.26
C VAL A 147 -16.47 -3.67 0.25
N LEU A 148 -15.52 -4.50 0.71
CA LEU A 148 -14.10 -4.17 0.74
C LEU A 148 -13.28 -5.32 0.15
N PRO A 149 -13.26 -5.46 -1.19
CA PRO A 149 -12.45 -6.48 -1.85
C PRO A 149 -10.98 -6.16 -1.73
N LEU A 150 -10.18 -7.13 -1.30
CA LEU A 150 -8.72 -7.02 -1.14
C LEU A 150 -8.03 -8.24 -1.74
N PRO A 151 -6.87 -8.10 -2.42
CA PRO A 151 -6.07 -9.25 -2.79
C PRO A 151 -5.52 -9.93 -1.54
N GLN A 152 -5.66 -11.25 -1.44
CA GLN A 152 -5.21 -11.99 -0.25
C GLN A 152 -3.70 -11.95 -0.07
N LEU A 153 -2.95 -11.95 -1.16
CA LEU A 153 -1.49 -11.96 -1.13
C LEU A 153 -0.95 -10.93 -2.13
N SER A 154 -0.01 -10.12 -1.69
CA SER A 154 0.79 -9.21 -2.53
C SER A 154 2.26 -9.45 -2.29
N LEU A 155 3.03 -9.55 -3.37
CA LEU A 155 4.45 -9.84 -3.36
C LEU A 155 5.22 -8.73 -4.07
N TYR A 156 6.34 -8.34 -3.49
CA TYR A 156 7.35 -7.54 -4.14
C TYR A 156 8.71 -8.18 -3.90
N HIS A 157 9.43 -8.48 -4.96
CA HIS A 157 10.79 -9.01 -4.92
C HIS A 157 11.68 -8.14 -5.79
N ASN A 158 12.84 -7.77 -5.27
CA ASN A 158 13.84 -6.99 -5.99
C ASN A 158 15.19 -7.67 -5.84
N PHE A 159 15.63 -8.34 -6.88
CA PHE A 159 16.95 -8.95 -6.95
C PHE A 159 17.89 -8.03 -7.71
N TYR A 160 19.04 -7.71 -7.12
CA TYR A 160 20.03 -6.88 -7.79
C TYR A 160 21.47 -7.21 -7.39
N ILE A 161 22.37 -6.88 -8.29
CA ILE A 161 23.80 -6.88 -8.09
C ILE A 161 24.25 -5.44 -7.84
N LEU A 162 24.99 -5.22 -6.77
CA LEU A 162 25.57 -3.92 -6.42
C LEU A 162 27.08 -4.04 -6.38
N ALA A 163 27.77 -3.50 -7.40
CA ALA A 163 29.21 -3.57 -7.54
C ALA A 163 29.85 -2.18 -7.52
N LYS A 164 30.99 -2.04 -6.83
CA LYS A 164 31.82 -0.82 -6.85
C LYS A 164 33.02 -1.06 -7.73
N LEU A 165 33.07 -0.39 -8.86
CA LEU A 165 34.09 -0.49 -9.90
C LEU A 165 35.02 0.73 -9.90
N ALA A 166 36.08 0.70 -10.72
CA ALA A 166 37.03 1.79 -10.92
C ALA A 166 37.53 2.38 -9.57
N LYS A 167 38.09 1.55 -8.70
CA LYS A 167 38.59 1.94 -7.35
C LYS A 167 37.48 2.60 -6.50
N LYS A 168 36.24 2.11 -6.60
CA LYS A 168 35.03 2.57 -5.88
C LYS A 168 34.46 3.92 -6.38
N VAL A 169 34.93 4.45 -7.50
CA VAL A 169 34.43 5.70 -8.08
C VAL A 169 33.10 5.48 -8.79
N LEU A 170 32.91 4.30 -9.41
CA LEU A 170 31.68 3.93 -10.11
C LEU A 170 30.94 2.86 -9.30
N THR A 171 29.72 3.15 -8.89
CA THR A 171 28.79 2.16 -8.33
C THR A 171 27.81 1.75 -9.41
N VAL A 172 27.74 0.44 -9.67
CA VAL A 172 26.84 -0.18 -10.65
C VAL A 172 25.82 -1.01 -9.91
N GLN A 173 24.54 -0.78 -10.18
CA GLN A 173 23.43 -1.60 -9.71
C GLN A 173 22.66 -2.10 -10.92
N LEU A 174 22.61 -3.42 -11.09
CA LEU A 174 21.82 -4.09 -12.14
C LEU A 174 20.80 -4.97 -11.42
N GLY A 175 19.54 -4.87 -11.79
CA GLY A 175 18.51 -5.62 -11.07
C GLY A 175 17.25 -5.83 -11.86
N ALA A 176 16.41 -6.68 -11.26
CA ALA A 176 15.04 -6.92 -11.70
C ALA A 176 14.11 -6.87 -10.49
N ASP A 177 12.99 -6.19 -10.62
CA ASP A 177 11.92 -6.23 -9.65
C ASP A 177 10.67 -6.93 -10.21
N VAL A 178 9.97 -7.62 -9.33
CA VAL A 178 8.74 -8.33 -9.64
C VAL A 178 7.66 -7.89 -8.65
N ARG A 179 6.51 -7.53 -9.17
CA ARG A 179 5.30 -7.25 -8.40
C ARG A 179 4.22 -8.23 -8.80
N TYR A 180 3.58 -8.80 -7.80
CA TYR A 180 2.51 -9.77 -8.00
C TYR A 180 1.45 -9.61 -6.90
N PHE A 181 0.20 -9.80 -7.26
CA PHE A 181 -0.89 -9.95 -6.30
C PHE A 181 -1.88 -11.01 -6.80
N THR A 182 -2.53 -11.68 -5.86
CA THR A 182 -3.55 -12.69 -6.16
C THR A 182 -4.75 -12.05 -6.83
N LYS A 183 -5.46 -12.84 -7.61
CA LYS A 183 -6.69 -12.42 -8.27
C LYS A 183 -7.75 -12.00 -7.26
N TYR A 184 -8.48 -10.95 -7.58
CA TYR A 184 -9.62 -10.46 -6.83
C TYR A 184 -10.48 -9.53 -7.69
N ASN A 185 -11.73 -9.30 -7.28
CA ASN A 185 -12.64 -8.34 -7.92
C ASN A 185 -12.31 -6.93 -7.45
N ALA A 186 -11.30 -6.32 -8.03
CA ALA A 186 -10.86 -4.98 -7.63
C ALA A 186 -11.93 -3.92 -7.90
N PRO A 187 -11.99 -2.85 -7.11
CA PRO A 187 -12.85 -1.70 -7.43
C PRO A 187 -12.51 -1.11 -8.79
N ALA A 188 -13.54 -0.79 -9.56
CA ALA A 188 -13.43 -0.05 -10.82
C ALA A 188 -13.22 1.44 -10.56
N TYR A 189 -12.75 2.19 -11.55
CA TYR A 189 -12.54 3.63 -11.42
C TYR A 189 -13.61 4.40 -12.19
N ALA A 190 -14.26 5.34 -11.50
CA ALA A 190 -15.22 6.27 -12.09
C ALA A 190 -14.61 7.66 -12.31
N PRO A 191 -14.22 8.02 -13.57
CA PRO A 191 -13.57 9.30 -13.85
C PRO A 191 -14.41 10.52 -13.49
N GLY A 192 -15.75 10.42 -13.64
CA GLY A 192 -16.67 11.52 -13.35
C GLY A 192 -16.68 11.98 -11.90
N VAL A 193 -16.40 11.08 -10.97
CA VAL A 193 -16.28 11.38 -9.53
C VAL A 193 -14.84 11.22 -9.01
N GLN A 194 -13.92 10.77 -9.85
CA GLN A 194 -12.49 10.53 -9.52
C GLN A 194 -12.33 9.58 -8.32
N GLN A 195 -13.18 8.55 -8.23
CA GLN A 195 -13.18 7.60 -7.13
C GLN A 195 -13.22 6.16 -7.63
N PHE A 196 -12.73 5.27 -6.78
CA PHE A 196 -12.91 3.83 -6.95
C PHE A 196 -14.28 3.43 -6.39
N HIS A 197 -14.99 2.58 -7.11
CA HIS A 197 -16.31 2.09 -6.76
C HIS A 197 -16.41 0.57 -6.96
N LEU A 198 -17.37 -0.07 -6.32
CA LEU A 198 -17.61 -1.50 -6.54
C LEU A 198 -18.01 -1.76 -7.98
N GLN A 199 -17.52 -2.85 -8.54
CA GLN A 199 -17.96 -3.27 -9.89
C GLN A 199 -19.41 -3.75 -9.86
N PRO A 200 -20.17 -3.55 -10.97
CA PRO A 200 -21.46 -4.18 -11.14
C PRO A 200 -21.35 -5.71 -11.05
N THR A 201 -22.31 -6.37 -10.40
CA THR A 201 -22.26 -7.83 -10.18
C THR A 201 -22.44 -8.65 -11.44
N ASP A 202 -23.01 -8.07 -12.48
CA ASP A 202 -23.23 -8.67 -13.81
C ASP A 202 -22.04 -8.50 -14.77
N ASP A 203 -21.05 -7.67 -14.42
CA ASP A 203 -19.86 -7.41 -15.23
C ASP A 203 -18.58 -7.38 -14.35
N LEU A 204 -18.37 -8.43 -13.56
CA LEU A 204 -17.21 -8.53 -12.69
C LEU A 204 -15.95 -8.90 -13.48
N VAL A 205 -14.96 -8.05 -13.42
CA VAL A 205 -13.63 -8.30 -13.99
C VAL A 205 -12.63 -8.58 -12.86
N GLU A 206 -12.19 -9.82 -12.80
CA GLU A 206 -11.09 -10.24 -11.90
C GLU A 206 -9.75 -9.75 -12.43
N ILE A 207 -9.00 -9.01 -11.63
CA ILE A 207 -7.62 -8.61 -11.96
C ILE A 207 -6.61 -9.27 -11.01
N GLY A 208 -5.33 -9.30 -11.42
CA GLY A 208 -4.25 -9.94 -10.67
C GLY A 208 -3.90 -11.32 -11.19
N GLY A 209 -3.07 -12.05 -10.44
CA GLY A 209 -2.52 -13.34 -10.89
C GLY A 209 -1.48 -13.20 -12.00
N TYR A 210 -1.02 -11.98 -12.31
CA TYR A 210 -0.04 -11.68 -13.34
C TYR A 210 1.16 -10.96 -12.71
N PRO A 211 2.40 -11.49 -12.86
CA PRO A 211 3.59 -10.81 -12.38
C PRO A 211 3.98 -9.66 -13.31
N ILE A 212 4.21 -8.48 -12.77
CA ILE A 212 4.78 -7.35 -13.50
C ILE A 212 6.27 -7.34 -13.22
N VAL A 213 7.08 -7.54 -14.26
CA VAL A 213 8.54 -7.62 -14.16
C VAL A 213 9.18 -6.41 -14.81
N ASN A 214 10.07 -5.76 -14.07
CA ASN A 214 10.91 -4.68 -14.57
C ASN A 214 12.37 -5.08 -14.48
N VAL A 215 13.20 -4.60 -15.41
CA VAL A 215 14.66 -4.71 -15.33
C VAL A 215 15.27 -3.33 -15.38
N TYR A 216 16.33 -3.11 -14.61
CA TYR A 216 16.92 -1.79 -14.49
C TYR A 216 18.44 -1.83 -14.30
N ALA A 217 19.07 -0.72 -14.69
CA ALA A 217 20.46 -0.41 -14.46
C ALA A 217 20.60 0.99 -13.85
N ASN A 218 21.33 1.11 -12.76
CA ASN A 218 21.72 2.38 -12.17
C ASN A 218 23.24 2.47 -12.12
N LEU A 219 23.77 3.56 -12.66
CA LEU A 219 25.19 3.89 -12.65
C LEU A 219 25.37 5.17 -11.84
N HIS A 220 26.12 5.10 -10.76
CA HIS A 220 26.41 6.26 -9.92
C HIS A 220 27.90 6.57 -9.98
N LEU A 221 28.26 7.69 -10.64
CA LEU A 221 29.61 8.16 -10.82
C LEU A 221 29.77 9.52 -10.11
N LYS A 222 30.44 9.53 -8.97
CA LYS A 222 30.60 10.74 -8.13
C LYS A 222 29.25 11.44 -7.86
N ARG A 223 28.97 12.56 -8.51
CA ARG A 223 27.76 13.38 -8.36
C ARG A 223 26.68 13.07 -9.40
N THR A 224 26.99 12.23 -10.39
CA THR A 224 26.08 11.88 -11.49
C THR A 224 25.52 10.49 -11.30
N ARG A 225 24.20 10.38 -11.43
CA ARG A 225 23.50 9.11 -11.52
C ARG A 225 22.83 9.00 -12.88
N ILE A 226 23.16 7.94 -13.61
CA ILE A 226 22.49 7.56 -14.86
C ILE A 226 21.65 6.33 -14.55
N PHE A 227 20.42 6.33 -14.98
CA PHE A 227 19.54 5.17 -14.80
C PHE A 227 18.83 4.82 -16.11
N ALA A 228 18.65 3.54 -16.34
CA ALA A 228 17.87 2.99 -17.44
C ALA A 228 16.96 1.89 -16.88
N MET A 229 15.76 1.76 -17.41
CA MET A 229 14.78 0.76 -16.99
C MET A 229 13.95 0.31 -18.19
N ILE A 230 13.70 -0.99 -18.27
CA ILE A 230 12.63 -1.55 -19.10
C ILE A 230 11.50 -1.93 -18.16
N TYR A 231 10.45 -1.14 -18.19
CA TYR A 231 9.22 -1.39 -17.45
C TYR A 231 8.39 -2.45 -18.16
N HIS A 232 7.78 -3.37 -17.40
CA HIS A 232 6.90 -4.42 -17.89
C HIS A 232 7.59 -5.24 -19.02
N VAL A 233 8.80 -5.75 -18.73
CA VAL A 233 9.61 -6.49 -19.73
C VAL A 233 8.90 -7.72 -20.26
N ASN A 234 8.02 -8.33 -19.45
CA ASN A 234 7.22 -9.50 -19.77
C ASN A 234 5.86 -9.17 -20.42
N ALA A 235 5.66 -7.91 -20.89
CA ALA A 235 4.44 -7.55 -21.61
C ALA A 235 4.23 -8.47 -22.83
N GLY A 236 3.02 -9.01 -22.94
CA GLY A 236 2.64 -9.96 -23.98
C GLY A 236 3.04 -11.42 -23.70
N MET A 237 3.63 -11.72 -22.54
CA MET A 237 3.92 -13.09 -22.12
C MET A 237 2.86 -13.56 -21.11
N GLY A 238 2.31 -14.76 -21.32
CA GLY A 238 1.32 -15.36 -20.41
C GLY A 238 -0.09 -14.82 -20.61
N SER A 239 -0.84 -14.65 -19.51
CA SER A 239 -2.21 -14.15 -19.56
C SER A 239 -2.27 -12.67 -19.92
N ALA A 240 -3.33 -12.24 -20.61
CA ALA A 240 -3.57 -10.84 -20.93
C ALA A 240 -3.99 -9.96 -19.71
N ASN A 241 -4.03 -10.54 -18.50
CA ASN A 241 -4.51 -9.87 -17.28
C ASN A 241 -3.48 -8.92 -16.67
N SER A 242 -2.99 -7.99 -17.48
CA SER A 242 -2.03 -6.96 -17.08
C SER A 242 -2.74 -5.68 -16.64
N PHE A 243 -3.60 -5.80 -15.62
CA PHE A 243 -4.41 -4.70 -15.11
C PHE A 243 -4.07 -4.41 -13.64
N LEU A 244 -4.05 -3.13 -13.28
CA LEU A 244 -4.05 -2.66 -11.88
C LEU A 244 -5.43 -2.13 -11.46
N VAL A 245 -6.27 -1.83 -12.43
CA VAL A 245 -7.66 -1.39 -12.27
C VAL A 245 -8.47 -2.06 -13.37
N PRO A 246 -9.68 -2.57 -13.10
CA PRO A 246 -10.56 -3.11 -14.15
C PRO A 246 -10.69 -2.14 -15.30
N HIS A 247 -10.61 -2.65 -16.54
CA HIS A 247 -10.69 -1.91 -17.80
C HIS A 247 -9.55 -0.91 -18.11
N TYR A 248 -8.58 -0.74 -17.18
CA TYR A 248 -7.41 0.12 -17.38
C TYR A 248 -6.13 -0.72 -17.41
N PRO A 249 -5.67 -1.15 -18.61
CA PRO A 249 -4.46 -1.93 -18.73
C PRO A 249 -3.24 -1.08 -18.34
N ILE A 250 -2.24 -1.73 -17.75
CA ILE A 250 -0.95 -1.08 -17.52
C ILE A 250 -0.25 -0.81 -18.86
N ASN A 251 0.65 0.16 -18.86
CA ASN A 251 1.45 0.46 -20.04
C ASN A 251 2.16 -0.80 -20.56
N PRO A 252 2.26 -0.95 -21.90
CA PRO A 252 3.06 -2.00 -22.50
C PRO A 252 4.53 -1.81 -22.12
N ARG A 253 5.41 -2.63 -22.69
CA ARG A 253 6.85 -2.49 -22.48
C ARG A 253 7.31 -1.07 -22.79
N LEU A 254 7.93 -0.42 -21.79
CA LEU A 254 8.36 0.96 -21.86
C LEU A 254 9.82 1.09 -21.44
N PHE A 255 10.64 1.67 -22.31
CA PHE A 255 12.02 2.02 -21.99
C PHE A 255 12.07 3.42 -21.37
N LYS A 256 12.74 3.53 -20.23
CA LYS A 256 12.97 4.80 -19.52
C LYS A 256 14.46 4.99 -19.31
N ILE A 257 14.95 6.20 -19.57
CA ILE A 257 16.32 6.60 -19.27
C ILE A 257 16.31 7.99 -18.62
N GLY A 258 17.23 8.22 -17.71
CA GLY A 258 17.38 9.53 -17.11
C GLY A 258 18.75 9.74 -16.47
N VAL A 259 19.07 11.00 -16.24
CA VAL A 259 20.29 11.46 -15.60
C VAL A 259 19.91 12.39 -14.45
N SER A 260 20.53 12.18 -13.32
CA SER A 260 20.42 13.06 -12.15
C SER A 260 21.81 13.56 -11.77
N TRP A 261 21.95 14.84 -11.56
CA TRP A 261 23.21 15.47 -11.18
C TRP A 261 23.01 16.35 -9.94
N ASN A 262 23.85 16.16 -8.94
CA ASN A 262 23.90 17.02 -7.75
C ASN A 262 24.85 18.19 -7.99
N PHE A 263 24.29 19.41 -8.02
CA PHE A 263 25.06 20.64 -8.24
C PHE A 263 25.75 21.18 -6.98
N TYR A 264 25.34 20.71 -5.80
CA TYR A 264 25.88 21.17 -4.50
C TYR A 264 26.93 20.20 -3.95
N ASP A 265 27.90 20.78 -3.22
CA ASP A 265 28.97 20.04 -2.53
C ASP A 265 28.46 19.43 -1.23
#